data_b0539cb66cb7c706286a280c196c4ca1
#
_entry.id   b0539cb66cb7c706286a280c196c4ca1
#
_cell.length_a   1.000
_cell.length_b   1.000
_cell.length_c   1.000
_cell.angle_alpha   90.00
_cell.angle_beta   90.00
_cell.angle_gamma   90.00
#
_symmetry.space_group_name_H-M   'P 1'
#
loop_
_entity.id
_entity.type
_entity.pdbx_description
1 polymer ?
#
loop_
_entity_poly.entity_id
_entity_poly.type
_entity_poly.pdbx_seq_one_letter_code
_entity_poly.pdbx_strand_id
1 'polypeptide(L)'
;GDSAVWSFFLDLLENGKFTDSQGDEHDLNGYTIVFTSNTPRTEVQGKFPPELLSRFNLKVNFKPLSDKEKKTFVNRYITSVAEKYRSSIDESVEEPNAIAERALQDIDTANEENIRVLKNTARKWFADHIAERSKANR
;
A
#
# COMPACT_ATOMS: atom_id res chain seq x y z
N GLY A 1 25.93 -8.57 -11.88
CA GLY A 1 25.31 -9.02 -10.67
C GLY A 1 24.92 -7.91 -9.72
N ASP A 2 24.59 -8.29 -8.52
CA ASP A 2 24.10 -7.36 -7.49
C ASP A 2 25.12 -6.27 -7.14
N SER A 3 26.43 -6.56 -7.19
CA SER A 3 27.48 -5.60 -6.88
C SER A 3 27.51 -4.39 -7.83
N ALA A 4 27.21 -4.60 -9.11
CA ALA A 4 27.15 -3.49 -10.08
C ALA A 4 25.96 -2.57 -9.82
N VAL A 5 24.81 -3.15 -9.44
CA VAL A 5 23.60 -2.41 -9.07
C VAL A 5 23.85 -1.57 -7.81
N TRP A 6 24.45 -2.16 -6.79
CA TRP A 6 24.76 -1.44 -5.54
C TRP A 6 25.78 -0.33 -5.76
N SER A 7 26.80 -0.54 -6.59
CA SER A 7 27.78 0.49 -6.96
C SER A 7 27.11 1.67 -7.66
N PHE A 8 26.16 1.42 -8.54
CA PHE A 8 25.40 2.47 -9.21
C PHE A 8 24.63 3.33 -8.19
N PHE A 9 23.92 2.70 -7.25
CA PHE A 9 23.16 3.43 -6.24
C PHE A 9 24.06 4.17 -5.25
N LEU A 10 25.21 3.61 -4.87
CA LEU A 10 26.19 4.29 -4.03
C LEU A 10 26.67 5.57 -4.69
N ASP A 11 27.03 5.51 -5.96
CA ASP A 11 27.51 6.65 -6.73
C ASP A 11 26.42 7.72 -6.87
N LEU A 12 25.20 7.29 -7.20
CA LEU A 12 24.04 8.17 -7.28
C LEU A 12 23.77 8.90 -5.98
N LEU A 13 23.77 8.18 -4.84
CA LEU A 13 23.48 8.75 -3.52
C LEU A 13 24.63 9.65 -3.03
N GLU A 14 25.85 9.39 -3.44
CA GLU A 14 27.02 10.17 -3.05
C GLU A 14 27.15 11.46 -3.88
N ASN A 15 27.01 11.36 -5.20
CA ASN A 15 27.26 12.45 -6.13
C ASN A 15 25.99 13.15 -6.64
N GLY A 16 24.84 12.53 -6.45
CA GLY A 16 23.56 13.05 -6.94
C GLY A 16 23.43 13.01 -8.46
N LYS A 17 24.28 12.26 -9.15
CA LYS A 17 24.36 12.20 -10.61
C LYS A 17 24.55 10.77 -11.08
N PHE A 18 24.07 10.48 -12.28
CA PHE A 18 24.36 9.23 -12.98
C PHE A 18 24.47 9.45 -14.48
N THR A 19 25.18 8.56 -15.16
CA THR A 19 25.28 8.52 -16.62
C THR A 19 24.49 7.34 -17.13
N ASP A 20 23.62 7.58 -18.12
CA ASP A 20 22.83 6.54 -18.74
C ASP A 20 23.62 5.72 -19.76
N SER A 21 22.99 4.72 -20.38
CA SER A 21 23.61 3.84 -21.36
C SER A 21 23.99 4.55 -22.67
N GLN A 22 23.48 5.75 -22.91
CA GLN A 22 23.80 6.58 -24.08
C GLN A 22 24.94 7.57 -23.81
N GLY A 23 25.41 7.63 -22.56
CA GLY A 23 26.48 8.52 -22.15
C GLY A 23 26.00 9.88 -21.65
N ASP A 24 24.69 10.07 -21.52
CA ASP A 24 24.13 11.32 -21.00
C ASP A 24 24.16 11.37 -19.48
N GLU A 25 24.63 12.48 -18.93
CA GLU A 25 24.65 12.72 -17.49
C GLU A 25 23.33 13.31 -16.99
N HIS A 26 22.80 12.73 -15.92
CA HIS A 26 21.56 13.17 -15.26
C HIS A 26 21.88 13.64 -13.84
N ASP A 27 21.42 14.82 -13.49
CA ASP A 27 21.61 15.44 -12.17
C ASP A 27 20.30 15.30 -11.36
N LEU A 28 20.38 14.58 -10.24
CA LEU A 28 19.27 14.38 -9.33
C LEU A 28 19.41 15.16 -8.01
N ASN A 29 20.32 16.14 -7.96
CA ASN A 29 20.41 17.01 -6.79
C ASN A 29 19.11 17.78 -6.57
N GLY A 30 18.62 17.80 -5.33
CA GLY A 30 17.33 18.39 -4.98
C GLY A 30 16.14 17.43 -5.07
N TYR A 31 16.32 16.23 -5.58
CA TYR A 31 15.28 15.19 -5.58
C TYR A 31 15.33 14.37 -4.29
N THR A 32 14.17 13.89 -3.89
CA THR A 32 14.05 12.90 -2.81
C THR A 32 14.01 11.52 -3.45
N ILE A 33 14.92 10.64 -3.04
CA ILE A 33 15.00 9.26 -3.54
C ILE A 33 14.46 8.34 -2.45
N VAL A 34 13.48 7.51 -2.80
CA VAL A 34 12.86 6.55 -1.89
C VAL A 34 13.11 5.14 -2.39
N PHE A 35 13.65 4.30 -1.52
CA PHE A 35 13.82 2.86 -1.78
C PHE A 35 12.83 2.09 -0.94
N THR A 36 12.20 1.09 -1.55
CA THR A 36 11.30 0.17 -0.85
C THR A 36 11.80 -1.25 -0.99
N SER A 37 11.63 -2.05 0.05
CA SER A 37 11.99 -3.46 0.06
C SER A 37 11.01 -4.23 0.93
N ASN A 38 10.75 -5.48 0.56
CA ASN A 38 10.01 -6.44 1.37
C ASN A 38 10.93 -7.28 2.27
N THR A 39 12.21 -6.92 2.36
CA THR A 39 13.18 -7.63 3.21
C THR A 39 12.84 -7.40 4.69
N PRO A 40 12.70 -8.47 5.51
CA PRO A 40 12.50 -8.32 6.93
C PRO A 40 13.61 -7.51 7.58
N ARG A 41 13.27 -6.68 8.57
CA ARG A 41 14.23 -5.81 9.26
C ARG A 41 15.46 -6.56 9.76
N THR A 42 15.28 -7.79 10.24
CA THR A 42 16.34 -8.65 10.76
C THR A 42 17.34 -9.09 9.69
N GLU A 43 16.95 -9.07 8.42
CA GLU A 43 17.77 -9.53 7.29
C GLU A 43 18.38 -8.38 6.47
N VAL A 44 17.98 -7.13 6.75
CA VAL A 44 18.41 -5.96 5.97
C VAL A 44 19.93 -5.81 5.95
N GLN A 45 20.58 -5.98 7.11
CA GLN A 45 22.05 -5.83 7.22
C GLN A 45 22.83 -6.91 6.49
N GLY A 46 22.25 -8.10 6.33
CA GLY A 46 22.87 -9.17 5.58
C GLY A 46 22.62 -9.11 4.08
N LYS A 47 21.55 -8.43 3.67
CA LYS A 47 21.12 -8.36 2.26
C LYS A 47 21.67 -7.14 1.52
N PHE A 48 21.82 -6.02 2.22
CA PHE A 48 22.27 -4.77 1.62
C PHE A 48 23.66 -4.37 2.14
N PRO A 49 24.53 -3.80 1.28
CA PRO A 49 25.85 -3.34 1.71
C PRO A 49 25.75 -2.28 2.82
N PRO A 50 26.61 -2.36 3.87
CA PRO A 50 26.60 -1.37 4.95
C PRO A 50 26.79 0.07 4.45
N GLU A 51 27.64 0.28 3.44
CA GLU A 51 27.84 1.58 2.84
C GLU A 51 26.56 2.16 2.25
N LEU A 52 25.77 1.33 1.56
CA LEU A 52 24.49 1.74 1.01
C LEU A 52 23.52 2.14 2.12
N LEU A 53 23.42 1.29 3.16
CA LEU A 53 22.53 1.56 4.29
C LEU A 53 22.89 2.84 5.04
N SER A 54 24.17 3.19 5.09
CA SER A 54 24.64 4.41 5.75
C SER A 54 24.25 5.70 5.00
N ARG A 55 23.93 5.60 3.71
CA ARG A 55 23.55 6.76 2.88
C ARG A 55 22.08 7.15 3.03
N PHE A 56 21.26 6.31 3.63
CA PHE A 56 19.85 6.64 3.87
C PHE A 56 19.70 7.52 5.11
N ASN A 57 19.12 8.69 4.94
CA ASN A 57 18.86 9.65 6.03
C ASN A 57 17.73 9.16 6.93
N LEU A 58 16.78 8.43 6.37
CA LEU A 58 15.62 7.91 7.09
C LEU A 58 15.37 6.46 6.69
N LYS A 59 15.22 5.60 7.68
CA LYS A 59 14.87 4.20 7.51
C LYS A 59 13.57 3.93 8.26
N VAL A 60 12.53 3.56 7.53
CA VAL A 60 11.20 3.29 8.08
C VAL A 60 10.90 1.80 7.94
N ASN A 61 10.52 1.18 9.04
CA ASN A 61 10.07 -0.20 9.05
C ASN A 61 8.55 -0.24 9.15
N PHE A 62 7.90 -0.77 8.11
CA PHE A 62 6.46 -1.00 8.14
C PHE A 62 6.18 -2.34 8.81
N LYS A 63 5.54 -2.27 9.97
CA LYS A 63 5.11 -3.47 10.71
C LYS A 63 3.83 -4.02 10.09
N PRO A 64 3.57 -5.34 10.20
CA PRO A 64 2.25 -5.88 9.89
C PRO A 64 1.16 -5.16 10.70
N LEU A 65 0.00 -4.95 10.07
CA LEU A 65 -1.13 -4.30 10.73
C LEU A 65 -1.72 -5.20 11.81
N SER A 66 -2.07 -4.62 12.95
CA SER A 66 -2.89 -5.28 13.97
C SER A 66 -4.31 -5.51 13.45
N ASP A 67 -5.08 -6.39 14.09
CA ASP A 67 -6.48 -6.61 13.74
C ASP A 67 -7.30 -5.33 13.80
N LYS A 68 -7.06 -4.49 14.81
CA LYS A 68 -7.71 -3.19 14.95
C LYS A 68 -7.42 -2.27 13.75
N GLU A 69 -6.17 -2.23 13.30
CA GLU A 69 -5.75 -1.43 12.15
C GLU A 69 -6.35 -1.97 10.84
N LYS A 70 -6.43 -3.29 10.70
CA LYS A 70 -7.10 -3.94 9.57
C LYS A 70 -8.58 -3.60 9.53
N LYS A 71 -9.28 -3.63 10.66
CA LYS A 71 -10.68 -3.22 10.77
C LYS A 71 -10.86 -1.74 10.40
N THR A 72 -9.98 -0.89 10.88
CA THR A 72 -9.98 0.54 10.51
C THR A 72 -9.79 0.71 9.01
N PHE A 73 -8.90 -0.05 8.41
CA PHE A 73 -8.68 -0.02 6.95
C PHE A 73 -9.93 -0.42 6.18
N VAL A 74 -10.55 -1.56 6.54
CA VAL A 74 -11.78 -2.05 5.89
C VAL A 74 -12.92 -1.05 6.06
N ASN A 75 -13.08 -0.51 7.26
CA ASN A 75 -14.11 0.50 7.55
C ASN A 75 -13.95 1.72 6.62
N ARG A 76 -12.77 2.31 6.58
CA ARG A 76 -12.50 3.48 5.74
C ARG A 76 -12.68 3.19 4.26
N TYR A 77 -12.24 2.02 3.83
CA TYR A 77 -12.38 1.61 2.43
C TYR A 77 -13.85 1.48 2.03
N ILE A 78 -14.64 0.73 2.80
CA ILE A 78 -16.07 0.54 2.53
C ILE A 78 -16.83 1.86 2.61
N THR A 79 -16.56 2.67 3.63
CA THR A 79 -17.17 4.00 3.77
C THR A 79 -16.92 4.86 2.53
N SER A 80 -15.67 4.91 2.07
CA SER A 80 -15.30 5.69 0.87
C SER A 80 -15.99 5.19 -0.40
N VAL A 81 -16.05 3.89 -0.60
CA VAL A 81 -16.71 3.29 -1.78
C VAL A 81 -18.23 3.52 -1.72
N ALA A 82 -18.83 3.36 -0.55
CA ALA A 82 -20.27 3.58 -0.34
C ALA A 82 -20.65 5.05 -0.55
N GLU A 83 -19.83 5.99 -0.08
CA GLU A 83 -20.05 7.43 -0.33
C GLU A 83 -20.05 7.75 -1.82
N LYS A 84 -19.08 7.24 -2.55
CA LYS A 84 -18.98 7.43 -4.00
C LYS A 84 -20.17 6.82 -4.73
N TYR A 85 -20.57 5.61 -4.34
CA TYR A 85 -21.72 4.94 -4.92
C TYR A 85 -22.99 5.74 -4.67
N ARG A 86 -23.22 6.16 -3.42
CA ARG A 86 -24.38 6.95 -3.01
C ARG A 86 -24.49 8.27 -3.77
N SER A 87 -23.40 8.99 -3.90
CA SER A 87 -23.39 10.31 -4.56
C SER A 87 -23.47 10.24 -6.08
N SER A 88 -22.97 9.15 -6.69
CA SER A 88 -22.83 9.08 -8.15
C SER A 88 -23.82 8.14 -8.83
N ILE A 89 -24.39 7.19 -8.11
CA ILE A 89 -25.20 6.13 -8.69
C ILE A 89 -26.59 6.04 -8.04
N ASP A 90 -26.69 5.92 -6.70
CA ASP A 90 -27.94 5.69 -6.01
C ASP A 90 -27.96 6.33 -4.62
N GLU A 91 -28.64 7.46 -4.49
CA GLU A 91 -28.79 8.19 -3.21
C GLU A 91 -29.58 7.42 -2.14
N SER A 92 -30.37 6.41 -2.54
CA SER A 92 -31.19 5.64 -1.62
C SER A 92 -30.43 4.55 -0.88
N VAL A 93 -29.16 4.35 -1.19
CA VAL A 93 -28.27 3.43 -0.47
C VAL A 93 -28.16 3.85 0.99
N GLU A 94 -28.06 2.87 1.87
CA GLU A 94 -27.86 3.04 3.31
C GLU A 94 -26.68 3.98 3.61
N GLU A 95 -26.67 4.57 4.80
CA GLU A 95 -25.55 5.40 5.24
C GLU A 95 -24.23 4.63 5.15
N PRO A 96 -23.16 5.25 4.59
CA PRO A 96 -21.88 4.57 4.37
C PRO A 96 -21.29 3.91 5.62
N ASN A 97 -21.41 4.54 6.77
CA ASN A 97 -20.94 3.98 8.04
C ASN A 97 -21.69 2.70 8.44
N ALA A 98 -23.00 2.66 8.21
CA ALA A 98 -23.81 1.47 8.51
C ALA A 98 -23.39 0.28 7.62
N ILE A 99 -23.11 0.54 6.35
CA ILE A 99 -22.61 -0.49 5.43
C ILE A 99 -21.23 -0.99 5.89
N ALA A 100 -20.35 -0.08 6.29
CA ALA A 100 -19.03 -0.43 6.78
C ALA A 100 -19.07 -1.29 8.06
N GLU A 101 -19.95 -0.96 8.99
CA GLU A 101 -20.15 -1.76 10.22
C GLU A 101 -20.61 -3.18 9.88
N ARG A 102 -21.53 -3.32 8.95
CA ARG A 102 -22.00 -4.63 8.48
C ARG A 102 -20.89 -5.43 7.82
N ALA A 103 -20.06 -4.78 6.99
CA ALA A 103 -18.91 -5.41 6.36
C ALA A 103 -17.92 -5.96 7.40
N LEU A 104 -17.68 -5.23 8.49
CA LEU A 104 -16.80 -5.67 9.57
C LEU A 104 -17.33 -6.88 10.34
N GLN A 105 -18.63 -7.12 10.33
CA GLN A 105 -19.22 -8.33 10.91
C GLN A 105 -19.00 -9.56 10.02
N ASP A 106 -18.97 -9.37 8.72
CA ASP A 106 -18.88 -10.45 7.74
C ASP A 106 -17.43 -10.79 7.33
N ILE A 107 -16.54 -9.80 7.33
CA ILE A 107 -15.16 -9.96 6.84
C ILE A 107 -14.24 -10.37 7.99
N ASP A 108 -13.58 -11.53 7.84
CA ASP A 108 -12.53 -11.96 8.77
C ASP A 108 -11.25 -11.18 8.53
N THR A 109 -11.03 -10.14 9.31
CA THR A 109 -9.81 -9.33 9.23
C THR A 109 -8.63 -9.95 9.97
N ALA A 110 -8.89 -10.76 11.00
CA ALA A 110 -7.85 -11.29 11.89
C ALA A 110 -6.91 -12.25 11.16
N ASN A 111 -7.44 -13.09 10.28
CA ASN A 111 -6.69 -14.15 9.61
C ASN A 111 -6.08 -13.75 8.26
N GLU A 112 -6.36 -12.55 7.77
CA GLU A 112 -5.76 -12.06 6.52
C GLU A 112 -4.66 -11.04 6.80
N GLU A 113 -3.42 -11.40 6.52
CA GLU A 113 -2.26 -10.53 6.75
C GLU A 113 -1.95 -9.63 5.55
N ASN A 114 -2.37 -10.03 4.34
CA ASN A 114 -2.10 -9.26 3.13
C ASN A 114 -3.18 -8.20 2.90
N ILE A 115 -2.79 -6.94 3.03
CA ILE A 115 -3.70 -5.79 2.88
C ILE A 115 -4.33 -5.73 1.48
N ARG A 116 -3.63 -6.16 0.44
CA ARG A 116 -4.16 -6.20 -0.93
C ARG A 116 -5.29 -7.21 -1.05
N VAL A 117 -5.12 -8.38 -0.45
CA VAL A 117 -6.16 -9.42 -0.39
C VAL A 117 -7.35 -8.93 0.41
N LEU A 118 -7.10 -8.30 1.56
CA LEU A 118 -8.15 -7.73 2.39
C LEU A 118 -8.97 -6.66 1.66
N LYS A 119 -8.31 -5.80 0.91
CA LYS A 119 -8.96 -4.80 0.05
C LYS A 119 -9.83 -5.44 -1.02
N ASN A 120 -9.34 -6.49 -1.68
CA ASN A 120 -10.11 -7.21 -2.69
C ASN A 120 -11.32 -7.92 -2.09
N THR A 121 -11.18 -8.49 -0.90
CA THR A 121 -12.28 -9.09 -0.14
C THR A 121 -13.35 -8.05 0.20
N ALA A 122 -12.95 -6.88 0.66
CA ALA A 122 -13.86 -5.77 0.96
C ALA A 122 -14.57 -5.27 -0.30
N ARG A 123 -13.86 -5.14 -1.41
CA ARG A 123 -14.42 -4.74 -2.70
C ARG A 123 -15.49 -5.72 -3.17
N LYS A 124 -15.19 -7.02 -3.11
CA LYS A 124 -16.15 -8.08 -3.48
C LYS A 124 -17.35 -8.07 -2.57
N TRP A 125 -17.13 -7.96 -1.25
CA TRP A 125 -18.24 -7.88 -0.29
C TRP A 125 -19.20 -6.73 -0.62
N PHE A 126 -18.66 -5.56 -0.92
CA PHE A 126 -19.47 -4.39 -1.28
C PHE A 126 -20.25 -4.62 -2.58
N ALA A 127 -19.61 -5.17 -3.61
CA ALA A 127 -20.29 -5.49 -4.87
C ALA A 127 -21.44 -6.49 -4.66
N ASP A 128 -21.23 -7.53 -3.86
CA ASP A 128 -22.25 -8.52 -3.53
C ASP A 128 -23.38 -7.90 -2.72
N HIS A 129 -23.06 -7.02 -1.77
CA HIS A 129 -24.06 -6.29 -0.97
C HIS A 129 -24.98 -5.43 -1.86
N ILE A 130 -24.42 -4.69 -2.80
CA ILE A 130 -25.20 -3.89 -3.76
C ILE A 130 -26.03 -4.77 -4.68
N ALA A 131 -25.49 -5.88 -5.16
CA ALA A 131 -26.21 -6.82 -6.02
C ALA A 131 -27.43 -7.43 -5.31
N GLU A 132 -27.27 -7.85 -4.05
CA GLU A 132 -28.37 -8.39 -3.24
C GLU A 132 -29.45 -7.34 -2.96
N ARG A 133 -29.03 -6.10 -2.66
CA ARG A 133 -29.96 -4.97 -2.47
C ARG A 133 -30.76 -4.72 -3.74
N SER A 134 -30.16 -4.76 -4.92
CA SER A 134 -30.84 -4.59 -6.20
C SER A 134 -31.86 -5.69 -6.46
N LYS A 135 -31.58 -6.93 -6.04
CA LYS A 135 -32.57 -8.06 -6.13
C LYS A 135 -33.74 -7.86 -5.19
N ALA A 136 -33.51 -7.39 -3.96
CA ALA A 136 -34.55 -7.16 -2.97
C ALA A 136 -35.53 -6.04 -3.39
N ASN A 137 -35.10 -5.10 -4.21
CA ASN A 137 -35.87 -3.95 -4.70
C ASN A 137 -36.60 -4.22 -6.04
N ARG A 138 -36.55 -5.44 -6.55
CA ARG A 138 -37.29 -5.85 -7.76
C ARG A 138 -38.70 -6.33 -7.48
#